data_33649dbe329cac4446a732cb9dc4991b
#
_entry.id   33649dbe329cac4446a732cb9dc4991b
#
_cell.length_a   1.000
_cell.length_b   1.000
_cell.length_c   1.000
_cell.angle_alpha   90.00
_cell.angle_beta   90.00
_cell.angle_gamma   90.00
#
_symmetry.space_group_name_H-M   'P 1'
#
loop_
_entity.id
_entity.type
_entity.pdbx_description
1 polymer ?
#
loop_
_entity_poly.entity_id
_entity_poly.type
_entity_poly.pdbx_seq_one_letter_code
_entity_poly.pdbx_strand_id
1 'polypeptide(L)' 'VRVRTHQDIARIEVEPNDMKTILENHESIVNELQNYGYKYITLDLIGYLSGSMNKVLA' A
#
# COMPACT_ATOMS: atom_id res chain seq x y z
N VAL A 1 7.76 -3.13 2.27
CA VAL A 1 6.83 -2.09 1.83
C VAL A 1 7.04 -1.82 0.35
N ARG A 2 5.96 -1.76 -0.36
CA ARG A 2 6.01 -1.45 -1.78
C ARG A 2 4.87 -0.50 -2.13
N VAL A 3 5.15 0.45 -3.00
CA VAL A 3 4.12 1.34 -3.52
C VAL A 3 4.03 1.13 -5.02
N ARG A 4 2.86 0.70 -5.47
CA ARG A 4 2.57 0.53 -6.88
C ARG A 4 1.79 1.74 -7.36
N THR A 5 2.06 2.15 -8.58
CA THR A 5 1.38 3.33 -9.13
C THR A 5 0.58 2.94 -10.35
N HIS A 6 -0.66 3.43 -10.40
CA HIS A 6 -1.56 3.24 -11.53
C HIS A 6 -2.18 4.59 -11.85
N GLN A 7 -1.59 5.29 -12.82
CA GLN A 7 -2.02 6.64 -13.17
C GLN A 7 -1.97 7.53 -11.92
N ASP A 8 -3.11 7.99 -11.42
CA ASP A 8 -3.14 8.85 -10.24
C ASP A 8 -3.47 8.10 -8.94
N ILE A 9 -3.35 6.78 -8.97
CA ILE A 9 -3.57 5.93 -7.79
C ILE A 9 -2.24 5.40 -7.27
N ALA A 10 -2.02 5.55 -5.98
CA ALA A 10 -0.92 4.89 -5.28
C ALA A 10 -1.49 3.73 -4.47
N ARG A 11 -0.98 2.52 -4.72
CA ARG A 11 -1.41 1.34 -3.98
C ARG A 11 -0.27 0.88 -3.09
N ILE A 12 -0.49 0.92 -1.80
CA ILE A 12 0.51 0.56 -0.80
C ILE A 12 0.38 -0.92 -0.47
N GLU A 13 1.51 -1.63 -0.54
CA GLU A 13 1.58 -3.04 -0.17
C GLU A 13 2.56 -3.17 0.98
N VAL A 14 2.08 -3.64 2.12
CA VAL A 14 2.91 -3.91 3.28
C VAL A 14 2.61 -5.30 3.78
N GLU A 15 3.50 -5.84 4.60
CA GLU A 15 3.23 -7.12 5.23
C GLU A 15 2.00 -7.00 6.12
N PRO A 16 1.21 -8.08 6.26
CA PRO A 16 -0.04 -7.99 7.03
C PRO A 16 0.15 -7.42 8.43
N ASN A 17 1.27 -7.71 9.08
CA ASN A 17 1.53 -7.20 10.41
C ASN A 17 1.71 -5.68 10.46
N ASP A 18 2.01 -5.07 9.33
CA ASP A 18 2.27 -3.64 9.26
C ASP A 18 1.04 -2.83 8.84
N MET A 19 -0.05 -3.50 8.49
CA MET A 19 -1.24 -2.79 8.01
C MET A 19 -1.82 -1.86 9.06
N LYS A 20 -1.80 -2.31 10.31
CA LYS A 20 -2.31 -1.49 11.40
C LYS A 20 -1.53 -0.19 11.53
N THR A 21 -0.20 -0.28 11.40
CA THR A 21 0.66 0.90 11.47
C THR A 21 0.34 1.87 10.33
N ILE A 22 0.10 1.35 9.13
CA ILE A 22 -0.28 2.20 8.00
C ILE A 22 -1.59 2.94 8.30
N LEU A 23 -2.57 2.22 8.83
CA LEU A 23 -3.86 2.84 9.12
C LEU A 23 -3.75 3.89 10.22
N GLU A 24 -2.90 3.64 11.22
CA GLU A 24 -2.71 4.59 12.31
C GLU A 24 -2.03 5.87 11.84
N ASN A 25 -1.28 5.80 10.77
CA ASN A 25 -0.55 6.94 10.23
C ASN A 25 -1.12 7.42 8.89
N HIS A 26 -2.38 7.10 8.63
CA HIS A 26 -2.94 7.31 7.29
C HIS A 26 -2.93 8.78 6.87
N GLU A 27 -3.19 9.72 7.79
CA GLU A 27 -3.22 11.12 7.41
C GLU A 27 -1.88 11.61 6.89
N SER A 28 -0.82 11.24 7.60
CA SER A 28 0.53 11.61 7.20
C SER A 28 0.91 11.01 5.86
N ILE A 29 0.55 9.74 5.66
CA ILE A 29 0.85 9.04 4.42
C ILE A 29 0.08 9.64 3.26
N VAL A 30 -1.20 9.93 3.46
CA VAL A 30 -2.02 10.55 2.43
C VAL A 30 -1.45 11.90 2.02
N ASN A 31 -1.12 12.74 3.01
CA ASN A 31 -0.56 14.06 2.70
C ASN A 31 0.71 13.95 1.89
N GLU A 32 1.58 13.03 2.27
CA GLU A 32 2.86 12.89 1.59
C GLU A 32 2.68 12.41 0.16
N LEU A 33 1.85 11.40 -0.05
CA LEU A 33 1.64 10.87 -1.39
C LEU A 33 0.85 11.82 -2.27
N GLN A 34 -0.07 12.59 -1.71
CA GLN A 34 -0.76 13.61 -2.48
C GLN A 34 0.20 14.71 -2.96
N ASN A 35 1.24 14.99 -2.18
CA ASN A 35 2.26 15.93 -2.62
C ASN A 35 3.03 15.44 -3.83
N TYR A 36 3.08 14.13 -4.04
CA TYR A 36 3.68 13.57 -5.24
C TYR A 36 2.73 13.56 -6.43
N GLY A 37 1.48 13.94 -6.22
CA GLY A 37 0.51 14.06 -7.31
C GLY A 37 -0.53 12.96 -7.38
N TYR A 38 -0.51 12.01 -6.47
CA TYR A 38 -1.52 10.96 -6.46
C TYR A 38 -2.82 11.49 -5.88
N LYS A 39 -3.93 11.13 -6.52
CA LYS A 39 -5.25 11.52 -6.04
C LYS A 39 -5.84 10.50 -5.08
N TYR A 40 -5.54 9.23 -5.30
CA TYR A 40 -6.09 8.15 -4.49
C TYR A 40 -4.94 7.37 -3.89
N ILE A 41 -5.01 7.17 -2.59
CA ILE A 41 -4.03 6.39 -1.86
C ILE A 41 -4.76 5.20 -1.26
N THR A 42 -4.36 3.99 -1.66
CA THR A 42 -5.05 2.78 -1.26
C THR A 42 -4.10 1.83 -0.56
N LEU A 43 -4.64 0.99 0.28
CA LEU A 43 -3.91 -0.07 0.93
C LEU A 43 -4.41 -1.40 0.41
N ASP A 44 -3.51 -2.19 -0.15
CA ASP A 44 -3.86 -3.52 -0.65
C ASP A 44 -4.07 -4.44 0.55
N LEU A 45 -5.26 -4.95 0.71
CA LEU A 45 -5.60 -5.78 1.87
C LEU A 45 -4.95 -7.15 1.84
N ILE A 46 -4.57 -7.64 0.66
CA ILE A 46 -3.79 -8.88 0.59
C ILE A 46 -2.38 -8.62 1.13
N GLY A 47 -1.85 -7.45 0.84
CA GLY A 47 -0.58 -7.02 1.36
C GLY A 47 0.59 -7.48 0.52
N TYR A 48 1.78 -7.20 1.02
CA TYR A 48 3.01 -7.59 0.36
C TYR A 48 3.45 -8.94 0.92
N LEU A 49 3.53 -9.94 0.04
CA LEU A 49 3.96 -11.27 0.41
C LEU A 49 5.25 -11.59 -0.33
N SER A 50 6.11 -12.33 0.32
CA SER A 50 7.34 -12.82 -0.32
C SER A 50 6.96 -13.74 -1.46
N GLY A 51 7.80 -13.74 -2.48
CA GLY A 51 7.50 -14.33 -3.77
C GLY A 51 6.68 -15.61 -3.78
N SER A 52 7.15 -16.65 -3.13
CA SER A 52 6.51 -17.95 -3.23
C SER A 52 5.12 -17.98 -2.60
N MET A 53 4.83 -17.08 -1.71
CA MET A 53 3.55 -17.07 -1.01
C MET A 53 2.40 -16.76 -1.95
N ASN A 54 2.65 -15.96 -2.96
CA ASN A 54 1.61 -15.55 -3.87
C ASN A 54 1.05 -16.70 -4.69
N LYS A 55 1.81 -17.74 -4.86
CA LYS A 55 1.40 -18.87 -5.68
C LYS A 55 0.29 -19.67 -5.02
N VAL A 56 0.23 -19.63 -3.74
CA VAL A 56 -0.75 -20.41 -2.99
C VAL A 56 -2.16 -19.90 -3.24
N LEU A 57 -2.26 -18.63 -3.56
CA LEU A 57 -3.55 -17.97 -3.74
C LEU A 57 -4.11 -18.11 -5.15
N ALA A 58 -3.33 -18.61 -6.05
CA ALA A 58 -3.73 -18.71 -7.44
C ALA A 58 -4.79 -19.81 -7.67
#